data_b08037458c04f16eec283f68d9178dc2
#
_entry.id   b08037458c04f16eec283f68d9178dc2
#
_cell.length_a   1.000
_cell.length_b   1.000
_cell.length_c   1.000
_cell.angle_alpha   90.00
_cell.angle_beta   90.00
_cell.angle_gamma   90.00
#
_symmetry.space_group_name_H-M   'P 1'
#
loop_
_entity.id
_entity.type
_entity.pdbx_description
1 polymer ?
#
loop_
_entity_poly.entity_id
_entity_poly.type
_entity_poly.pdbx_seq_one_letter_code
_entity_poly.pdbx_strand_id
1 'polypeptide(L)'
;AQIVTSEPVGPWKDIMQGLVISISSAKKYFYIQTPYFLPTEAVLVAMQTAALSGVDVRLMLPMRADNRLTHLGSCSYLADVLYSGVKVYFYKKGFLHSKLMVSDDELSTVGSTNVDFRSFEHNFEVNAFIYDTETALQMREIFLQDQRDCVQVFLKNWVKRPWYRKAAESVVRLMAPLL
;
A
#
# COMPACT_ATOMS: atom_id res chain seq x y z
N ALA A 1 -6.89 -2.65 -20.89
CA ALA A 1 -6.42 -1.67 -19.90
C ALA A 1 -7.36 -0.47 -19.86
N GLN A 2 -7.50 0.13 -18.68
CA GLN A 2 -8.25 1.36 -18.45
C GLN A 2 -7.28 2.38 -17.83
N ILE A 3 -7.17 3.55 -18.43
CA ILE A 3 -6.42 4.65 -17.87
C ILE A 3 -7.36 5.48 -17.00
N VAL A 4 -7.01 5.62 -15.73
CA VAL A 4 -7.79 6.37 -14.74
C VAL A 4 -6.93 7.52 -14.23
N THR A 5 -7.48 8.71 -14.23
CA THR A 5 -6.85 9.92 -13.69
C THR A 5 -7.56 10.37 -12.42
N SER A 6 -6.85 11.02 -11.55
CA SER A 6 -7.40 11.68 -10.37
C SER A 6 -6.94 13.14 -10.34
N GLU A 7 -7.83 14.02 -9.90
CA GLU A 7 -7.54 15.45 -9.76
C GLU A 7 -8.04 15.99 -8.41
N PRO A 8 -7.40 17.04 -7.87
CA PRO A 8 -7.74 17.57 -6.54
C PRO A 8 -9.17 18.06 -6.39
N VAL A 9 -9.73 18.62 -7.47
CA VAL A 9 -11.03 19.31 -7.45
C VAL A 9 -12.17 18.44 -7.99
N GLY A 10 -11.87 17.22 -8.44
CA GLY A 10 -12.87 16.30 -8.97
C GLY A 10 -13.89 15.86 -7.91
N PRO A 11 -15.15 15.61 -8.32
CA PRO A 11 -16.20 15.14 -7.40
C PRO A 11 -15.94 13.71 -6.89
N TRP A 12 -15.10 12.97 -7.59
CA TRP A 12 -14.77 11.56 -7.29
C TRP A 12 -13.26 11.37 -7.15
N LYS A 13 -12.88 10.42 -6.32
CA LYS A 13 -11.48 9.99 -6.14
C LYS A 13 -11.28 8.66 -6.87
N ASP A 14 -11.33 8.73 -8.21
CA ASP A 14 -11.49 7.55 -9.08
C ASP A 14 -10.41 6.49 -8.86
N ILE A 15 -9.14 6.89 -8.74
CA ILE A 15 -8.04 5.94 -8.50
C ILE A 15 -8.19 5.28 -7.12
N MET A 16 -8.51 6.04 -6.07
CA MET A 16 -8.75 5.50 -4.74
C MET A 16 -9.93 4.54 -4.73
N GLN A 17 -11.03 4.91 -5.36
CA GLN A 17 -12.22 4.05 -5.48
C GLN A 17 -11.91 2.77 -6.26
N GLY A 18 -11.18 2.89 -7.37
CA GLY A 18 -10.69 1.74 -8.14
C GLY A 18 -9.82 0.81 -7.31
N LEU A 19 -8.96 1.36 -6.45
CA LEU A 19 -8.14 0.60 -5.52
C LEU A 19 -9.00 -0.13 -4.48
N VAL A 20 -9.96 0.56 -3.85
CA VAL A 20 -10.88 -0.03 -2.86
C VAL A 20 -11.68 -1.17 -3.49
N ILE A 21 -12.19 -1.00 -4.71
CA ILE A 21 -12.90 -2.05 -5.46
C ILE A 21 -11.97 -3.23 -5.72
N SER A 22 -10.74 -2.98 -6.17
CA SER A 22 -9.75 -4.03 -6.45
C SER A 22 -9.43 -4.87 -5.22
N ILE A 23 -9.21 -4.23 -4.07
CA ILE A 23 -8.96 -4.90 -2.79
C ILE A 23 -10.18 -5.73 -2.35
N SER A 24 -11.37 -5.12 -2.42
CA SER A 24 -12.61 -5.75 -1.95
C SER A 24 -13.08 -6.91 -2.84
N SER A 25 -12.67 -6.90 -4.11
CA SER A 25 -13.01 -7.97 -5.07
C SER A 25 -12.02 -9.14 -5.03
N ALA A 26 -10.86 -8.98 -4.40
CA ALA A 26 -9.84 -10.01 -4.31
C ALA A 26 -10.36 -11.24 -3.55
N LYS A 27 -10.06 -12.44 -4.07
CA LYS A 27 -10.52 -13.72 -3.53
C LYS A 27 -9.38 -14.60 -3.04
N LYS A 28 -8.20 -14.51 -3.68
CA LYS A 28 -7.03 -15.34 -3.38
C LYS A 28 -5.92 -14.50 -2.76
N TYR A 29 -5.52 -13.42 -3.44
CA TYR A 29 -4.45 -12.56 -2.98
C TYR A 29 -4.59 -11.12 -3.51
N PHE A 30 -4.00 -10.19 -2.76
CA PHE A 30 -3.81 -8.80 -3.17
C PHE A 30 -2.41 -8.35 -2.72
N TYR A 31 -1.51 -8.06 -3.66
CA TYR A 31 -0.15 -7.60 -3.38
C TYR A 31 0.04 -6.17 -3.83
N ILE A 32 0.68 -5.37 -3.00
CA ILE A 32 0.90 -3.95 -3.26
C ILE A 32 2.33 -3.53 -2.89
N GLN A 33 2.96 -2.78 -3.80
CA GLN A 33 4.22 -2.06 -3.58
C GLN A 33 3.95 -0.57 -3.63
N THR A 34 4.43 0.17 -2.63
CA THR A 34 4.30 1.63 -2.59
C THR A 34 5.44 2.24 -1.76
N PRO A 35 5.97 3.43 -2.12
CA PRO A 35 6.99 4.09 -1.31
C PRO A 35 6.45 4.63 0.01
N TYR A 36 5.18 5.02 0.06
CA TYR A 36 4.52 5.60 1.21
C TYR A 36 3.20 4.89 1.50
N PHE A 37 2.90 4.72 2.78
CA PHE A 37 1.68 4.08 3.24
C PHE A 37 1.03 4.93 4.35
N LEU A 38 0.31 5.96 3.91
CA LEU A 38 -0.53 6.82 4.75
C LEU A 38 -1.98 6.74 4.23
N PRO A 39 -2.59 5.56 4.31
CA PRO A 39 -3.85 5.28 3.63
C PRO A 39 -4.99 6.13 4.17
N THR A 40 -5.95 6.43 3.30
CA THR A 40 -7.28 6.86 3.74
C THR A 40 -7.96 5.73 4.50
N GLU A 41 -8.96 6.07 5.32
CA GLU A 41 -9.72 5.08 6.08
C GLU A 41 -10.35 4.02 5.17
N ALA A 42 -10.87 4.43 4.01
CA ALA A 42 -11.48 3.51 3.04
C ALA A 42 -10.51 2.43 2.57
N VAL A 43 -9.28 2.80 2.20
CA VAL A 43 -8.24 1.86 1.77
C VAL A 43 -7.77 0.98 2.92
N LEU A 44 -7.57 1.56 4.11
CA LEU A 44 -7.16 0.83 5.31
C LEU A 44 -8.18 -0.27 5.67
N VAL A 45 -9.46 0.10 5.75
CA VAL A 45 -10.55 -0.83 6.07
C VAL A 45 -10.69 -1.91 5.00
N ALA A 46 -10.58 -1.56 3.71
CA ALA A 46 -10.63 -2.55 2.63
C ALA A 46 -9.51 -3.59 2.76
N MET A 47 -8.27 -3.17 3.01
CA MET A 47 -7.13 -4.09 3.22
C MET A 47 -7.33 -4.99 4.44
N GLN A 48 -7.79 -4.43 5.55
CA GLN A 48 -8.07 -5.17 6.77
C GLN A 48 -9.18 -6.21 6.54
N THR A 49 -10.28 -5.80 5.93
CA THR A 49 -11.43 -6.67 5.63
C THR A 49 -11.03 -7.82 4.71
N ALA A 50 -10.28 -7.55 3.65
CA ALA A 50 -9.79 -8.58 2.75
C ALA A 50 -8.91 -9.60 3.49
N ALA A 51 -7.96 -9.14 4.30
CA ALA A 51 -7.08 -10.02 5.08
C ALA A 51 -7.86 -10.86 6.10
N LEU A 52 -8.81 -10.25 6.82
CA LEU A 52 -9.68 -10.95 7.78
C LEU A 52 -10.61 -11.97 7.10
N SER A 53 -10.95 -11.75 5.83
CA SER A 53 -11.73 -12.68 5.02
C SER A 53 -10.89 -13.83 4.43
N GLY A 54 -9.60 -13.89 4.74
CA GLY A 54 -8.71 -14.97 4.30
C GLY A 54 -7.94 -14.71 3.01
N VAL A 55 -8.03 -13.52 2.43
CA VAL A 55 -7.23 -13.11 1.27
C VAL A 55 -5.76 -12.91 1.70
N ASP A 56 -4.80 -13.41 0.93
CA ASP A 56 -3.37 -13.17 1.16
C ASP A 56 -3.00 -11.73 0.77
N VAL A 57 -3.15 -10.79 1.72
CA VAL A 57 -2.82 -9.38 1.49
C VAL A 57 -1.37 -9.12 1.89
N ARG A 58 -0.57 -8.59 0.94
CA ARG A 58 0.84 -8.26 1.16
C ARG A 58 1.12 -6.81 0.82
N LEU A 59 1.78 -6.12 1.75
CA LEU A 59 2.24 -4.74 1.60
C LEU A 59 3.77 -4.71 1.59
N MET A 60 4.36 -4.11 0.55
CA MET A 60 5.80 -3.91 0.45
C MET A 60 6.15 -2.43 0.45
N LEU A 61 7.05 -2.04 1.34
CA LEU A 61 7.52 -0.68 1.57
C LEU A 61 9.05 -0.62 1.49
N PRO A 62 9.66 0.52 1.19
CA PRO A 62 11.11 0.67 1.29
C PRO A 62 11.56 0.62 2.76
N MET A 63 12.66 -0.10 3.03
CA MET A 63 13.30 -0.07 4.35
C MET A 63 13.95 1.29 4.65
N ARG A 64 14.45 1.96 3.61
CA ARG A 64 15.03 3.31 3.68
C ARG A 64 14.17 4.23 2.84
N ALA A 65 13.45 5.12 3.48
CA ALA A 65 12.69 6.14 2.80
C ALA A 65 13.55 7.37 2.51
N ASP A 66 13.17 8.12 1.51
CA ASP A 66 13.76 9.42 1.15
C ASP A 66 13.38 10.52 2.15
N ASN A 67 12.19 10.40 2.77
CA ASN A 67 11.69 11.34 3.76
C ASN A 67 11.40 10.62 5.09
N ARG A 68 12.00 11.12 6.17
CA ARG A 68 11.84 10.55 7.51
C ARG A 68 10.43 10.71 8.09
N LEU A 69 9.75 11.81 7.78
CA LEU A 69 8.39 12.05 8.28
C LEU A 69 7.38 11.11 7.63
N THR A 70 7.43 10.97 6.30
CA THR A 70 6.55 10.03 5.59
C THR A 70 6.83 8.58 6.00
N HIS A 71 8.09 8.24 6.30
CA HIS A 71 8.42 6.92 6.84
C HIS A 71 7.83 6.68 8.22
N LEU A 72 7.95 7.64 9.15
CA LEU A 72 7.33 7.55 10.47
C LEU A 72 5.80 7.47 10.37
N GLY A 73 5.22 8.27 9.48
CA GLY A 73 3.79 8.21 9.17
C GLY A 73 3.38 6.82 8.67
N SER A 74 4.08 6.28 7.68
CA SER A 74 3.83 4.91 7.17
C SER A 74 3.94 3.87 8.29
N CYS A 75 4.97 3.96 9.14
CA CYS A 75 5.17 3.06 10.27
C CYS A 75 4.01 3.09 11.28
N SER A 76 3.32 4.22 11.42
CA SER A 76 2.21 4.38 12.36
C SER A 76 0.98 3.52 12.02
N TYR A 77 0.78 3.20 10.74
CA TYR A 77 -0.34 2.38 10.26
C TYR A 77 -0.04 0.87 10.25
N LEU A 78 1.24 0.48 10.38
CA LEU A 78 1.62 -0.93 10.22
C LEU A 78 1.05 -1.84 11.31
N ALA A 79 0.87 -1.34 12.53
CA ALA A 79 0.22 -2.11 13.57
C ALA A 79 -1.22 -2.49 13.16
N ASP A 80 -1.97 -1.53 12.61
CA ASP A 80 -3.37 -1.71 12.24
C ASP A 80 -3.55 -2.80 11.18
N VAL A 81 -2.69 -2.80 10.14
CA VAL A 81 -2.75 -3.83 9.09
C VAL A 81 -2.17 -5.18 9.55
N LEU A 82 -1.14 -5.18 10.40
CA LEU A 82 -0.59 -6.41 10.96
C LEU A 82 -1.57 -7.14 11.88
N TYR A 83 -2.40 -6.41 12.64
CA TYR A 83 -3.45 -7.00 13.48
C TYR A 83 -4.52 -7.72 12.66
N SER A 84 -4.83 -7.26 11.47
CA SER A 84 -5.79 -7.90 10.57
C SER A 84 -5.20 -9.07 9.76
N GLY A 85 -3.89 -9.32 9.86
CA GLY A 85 -3.22 -10.42 9.15
C GLY A 85 -2.55 -10.04 7.84
N VAL A 86 -2.52 -8.76 7.48
CA VAL A 86 -1.74 -8.28 6.33
C VAL A 86 -0.26 -8.56 6.57
N LYS A 87 0.42 -9.13 5.57
CA LYS A 87 1.85 -9.42 5.62
C LYS A 87 2.63 -8.21 5.12
N VAL A 88 3.46 -7.62 5.98
CA VAL A 88 4.25 -6.43 5.67
C VAL A 88 5.70 -6.79 5.43
N TYR A 89 6.30 -6.20 4.39
CA TYR A 89 7.67 -6.44 3.95
C TYR A 89 8.42 -5.11 3.77
N PHE A 90 9.65 -5.04 4.26
CA PHE A 90 10.56 -3.92 4.01
C PHE A 90 11.66 -4.31 3.03
N TYR A 91 11.67 -3.67 1.85
CA TYR A 91 12.64 -3.88 0.78
C TYR A 91 13.99 -3.26 1.13
N LYS A 92 15.11 -4.03 0.97
CA LYS A 92 16.46 -3.66 1.46
C LYS A 92 17.39 -3.11 0.39
N LYS A 93 17.25 -3.52 -0.87
CA LYS A 93 18.26 -3.26 -1.93
C LYS A 93 18.29 -1.83 -2.46
N GLY A 94 17.47 -0.93 -1.95
CA GLY A 94 17.46 0.45 -2.40
C GLY A 94 16.17 1.15 -1.98
N PHE A 95 15.91 2.28 -2.64
CA PHE A 95 14.65 3.00 -2.47
C PHE A 95 13.60 2.44 -3.42
N LEU A 96 12.65 1.69 -2.88
CA LEU A 96 11.50 1.19 -3.62
C LEU A 96 10.54 2.36 -3.90
N HIS A 97 10.43 2.75 -5.16
CA HIS A 97 9.52 3.83 -5.58
C HIS A 97 8.43 3.38 -6.55
N SER A 98 8.25 2.07 -6.73
CA SER A 98 7.16 1.50 -7.53
C SER A 98 5.80 1.72 -6.86
N LYS A 99 4.78 1.88 -7.68
CA LYS A 99 3.37 1.87 -7.28
C LYS A 99 2.70 0.80 -8.13
N LEU A 100 2.81 -0.42 -7.64
CA LEU A 100 2.35 -1.63 -8.32
C LEU A 100 1.34 -2.33 -7.42
N MET A 101 0.28 -2.82 -8.02
CA MET A 101 -0.69 -3.69 -7.37
C MET A 101 -1.03 -4.83 -8.30
N VAL A 102 -1.25 -6.02 -7.74
CA VAL A 102 -1.69 -7.18 -8.48
C VAL A 102 -2.62 -8.03 -7.64
N SER A 103 -3.68 -8.53 -8.25
CA SER A 103 -4.73 -9.32 -7.62
C SER A 103 -5.13 -10.51 -8.47
N ASP A 104 -5.18 -11.69 -7.86
CA ASP A 104 -5.84 -12.92 -8.33
C ASP A 104 -5.43 -13.42 -9.72
N ASP A 105 -4.27 -12.99 -10.25
CA ASP A 105 -3.81 -13.24 -11.62
C ASP A 105 -4.74 -12.64 -12.73
N GLU A 106 -5.59 -11.68 -12.38
CA GLU A 106 -6.59 -11.11 -13.28
C GLU A 106 -6.43 -9.60 -13.45
N LEU A 107 -6.01 -8.89 -12.40
CA LEU A 107 -5.91 -7.45 -12.38
C LEU A 107 -4.51 -7.03 -11.92
N SER A 108 -3.93 -6.09 -12.62
CA SER A 108 -2.76 -5.34 -12.15
C SER A 108 -2.96 -3.84 -12.35
N THR A 109 -2.30 -3.03 -11.54
CA THR A 109 -2.26 -1.58 -11.74
C THR A 109 -0.86 -1.04 -11.52
N VAL A 110 -0.51 -0.08 -12.35
CA VAL A 110 0.75 0.66 -12.26
C VAL A 110 0.47 2.12 -12.62
N GLY A 111 1.15 3.03 -11.92
CA GLY A 111 0.96 4.45 -12.17
C GLY A 111 1.80 5.34 -11.26
N SER A 112 1.34 6.57 -11.11
CA SER A 112 2.02 7.56 -10.28
C SER A 112 1.53 7.59 -8.82
N THR A 113 0.35 7.03 -8.53
CA THR A 113 -0.36 7.17 -7.25
C THR A 113 0.26 6.34 -6.14
N ASN A 114 0.76 6.99 -5.09
CA ASN A 114 1.13 6.32 -3.85
C ASN A 114 -0.12 5.94 -3.04
N VAL A 115 0.05 5.06 -2.05
CA VAL A 115 -0.99 4.78 -1.06
C VAL A 115 -0.87 5.80 0.07
N ASP A 116 -1.16 7.04 -0.26
CA ASP A 116 -1.16 8.13 0.71
C ASP A 116 -2.33 9.10 0.47
N PHE A 117 -2.67 9.84 1.51
CA PHE A 117 -3.77 10.79 1.48
C PHE A 117 -3.56 11.86 0.41
N ARG A 118 -2.33 12.35 0.27
CA ARG A 118 -1.99 13.40 -0.67
C ARG A 118 -2.18 12.96 -2.12
N SER A 119 -1.75 11.75 -2.48
CA SER A 119 -1.97 11.21 -3.83
C SER A 119 -3.45 11.01 -4.15
N PHE A 120 -4.24 10.60 -3.15
CA PHE A 120 -5.67 10.37 -3.37
C PHE A 120 -6.52 11.65 -3.40
N GLU A 121 -6.14 12.68 -2.63
CA GLU A 121 -7.00 13.84 -2.40
C GLU A 121 -6.50 15.14 -3.06
N HIS A 122 -5.18 15.29 -3.24
CA HIS A 122 -4.57 16.58 -3.55
C HIS A 122 -3.69 16.62 -4.79
N ASN A 123 -3.31 15.48 -5.34
CA ASN A 123 -2.44 15.43 -6.51
C ASN A 123 -3.23 15.15 -7.80
N PHE A 124 -2.64 15.57 -8.93
CA PHE A 124 -2.96 14.98 -10.23
C PHE A 124 -2.20 13.66 -10.36
N GLU A 125 -2.93 12.59 -10.54
CA GLU A 125 -2.36 11.24 -10.62
C GLU A 125 -2.94 10.50 -11.82
N VAL A 126 -2.21 9.50 -12.30
CA VAL A 126 -2.64 8.61 -13.37
C VAL A 126 -2.24 7.16 -13.07
N ASN A 127 -3.19 6.26 -13.21
CA ASN A 127 -2.95 4.81 -13.08
C ASN A 127 -3.56 4.07 -14.27
N ALA A 128 -2.85 3.04 -14.73
CA ALA A 128 -3.40 2.04 -15.64
C ALA A 128 -3.92 0.86 -14.82
N PHE A 129 -5.19 0.53 -14.98
CA PHE A 129 -5.80 -0.71 -14.51
C PHE A 129 -5.81 -1.70 -15.68
N ILE A 130 -5.12 -2.80 -15.56
CA ILE A 130 -4.84 -3.76 -16.63
C ILE A 130 -5.51 -5.07 -16.27
N TYR A 131 -6.58 -5.41 -16.99
CA TYR A 131 -7.34 -6.65 -16.84
C TYR A 131 -6.81 -7.67 -17.87
N ASP A 132 -5.67 -8.27 -17.54
CA ASP A 132 -4.98 -9.20 -18.40
C ASP A 132 -4.16 -10.19 -17.57
N THR A 133 -4.41 -11.47 -17.75
CA THR A 133 -3.80 -12.54 -16.95
C THR A 133 -2.29 -12.62 -17.16
N GLU A 134 -1.79 -12.45 -18.38
CA GLU A 134 -0.35 -12.55 -18.65
C GLU A 134 0.39 -11.41 -17.94
N THR A 135 -0.11 -10.19 -18.05
CA THR A 135 0.45 -9.01 -17.35
C THR A 135 0.37 -9.19 -15.83
N ALA A 136 -0.75 -9.68 -15.32
CA ALA A 136 -0.92 -9.89 -13.87
C ALA A 136 0.07 -10.95 -13.34
N LEU A 137 0.30 -12.04 -14.07
CA LEU A 137 1.30 -13.05 -13.71
C LEU A 137 2.72 -12.48 -13.71
N GLN A 138 3.08 -11.66 -14.70
CA GLN A 138 4.39 -10.98 -14.75
C GLN A 138 4.56 -10.03 -13.56
N MET A 139 3.55 -9.22 -13.24
CA MET A 139 3.58 -8.30 -12.11
C MET A 139 3.66 -9.03 -10.76
N ARG A 140 2.95 -10.15 -10.62
CA ARG A 140 3.06 -11.01 -9.44
C ARG A 140 4.49 -11.57 -9.29
N GLU A 141 5.09 -12.04 -10.37
CA GLU A 141 6.46 -12.56 -10.33
C GLU A 141 7.47 -11.47 -9.92
N ILE A 142 7.34 -10.26 -10.46
CA ILE A 142 8.14 -9.10 -10.05
C ILE A 142 7.99 -8.85 -8.54
N PHE A 143 6.77 -8.83 -8.02
CA PHE A 143 6.53 -8.66 -6.59
C PHE A 143 7.22 -9.75 -5.76
N LEU A 144 7.11 -11.03 -6.18
CA LEU A 144 7.70 -12.17 -5.47
C LEU A 144 9.23 -12.18 -5.55
N GLN A 145 9.82 -11.71 -6.65
CA GLN A 145 11.27 -11.53 -6.77
C GLN A 145 11.76 -10.45 -5.81
N ASP A 146 11.11 -9.29 -5.79
CA ASP A 146 11.44 -8.20 -4.85
C ASP A 146 11.26 -8.63 -3.40
N GLN A 147 10.26 -9.46 -3.11
CA GLN A 147 10.02 -9.98 -1.76
C GLN A 147 11.19 -10.80 -1.23
N ARG A 148 11.98 -11.47 -2.09
CA ARG A 148 13.20 -12.21 -1.68
C ARG A 148 14.26 -11.28 -1.06
N ASP A 149 14.24 -10.01 -1.44
CA ASP A 149 15.13 -8.97 -0.95
C ASP A 149 14.55 -8.16 0.22
N CYS A 150 13.46 -8.64 0.80
CA CYS A 150 12.77 -7.98 1.91
C CYS A 150 13.08 -8.60 3.27
N VAL A 151 12.75 -7.85 4.31
CA VAL A 151 12.56 -8.35 5.68
C VAL A 151 11.07 -8.31 5.99
N GLN A 152 10.52 -9.45 6.37
CA GLN A 152 9.13 -9.50 6.84
C GLN A 152 9.00 -8.91 8.23
N VAL A 153 7.97 -8.11 8.42
CA VAL A 153 7.60 -7.51 9.70
C VAL A 153 6.59 -8.42 10.40
N PHE A 154 6.90 -8.81 11.63
CA PHE A 154 6.01 -9.64 12.44
C PHE A 154 5.36 -8.81 13.53
N LEU A 155 4.05 -8.92 13.72
CA LEU A 155 3.28 -8.20 14.73
C LEU A 155 3.92 -8.30 16.13
N LYS A 156 4.30 -9.53 16.54
CA LYS A 156 4.92 -9.78 17.85
C LYS A 156 6.17 -8.95 18.13
N ASN A 157 6.95 -8.63 17.08
CA ASN A 157 8.14 -7.82 17.20
C ASN A 157 7.80 -6.33 17.05
N TRP A 158 6.83 -6.01 16.19
CA TRP A 158 6.40 -4.65 15.91
C TRP A 158 5.82 -3.96 17.14
N VAL A 159 4.98 -4.65 17.90
CA VAL A 159 4.36 -4.12 19.12
C VAL A 159 5.33 -3.97 20.30
N LYS A 160 6.48 -4.67 20.27
CA LYS A 160 7.51 -4.60 21.31
C LYS A 160 8.50 -3.42 21.13
N ARG A 161 8.34 -2.63 20.05
CA ARG A 161 9.21 -1.46 19.82
C ARG A 161 9.11 -0.45 20.97
N PRO A 162 10.17 0.33 21.21
CA PRO A 162 10.20 1.33 22.29
C PRO A 162 9.02 2.31 22.21
N TRP A 163 8.46 2.66 23.36
CA TRP A 163 7.30 3.54 23.44
C TRP A 163 7.50 4.92 22.79
N TYR A 164 8.71 5.49 22.88
CA TYR A 164 9.04 6.78 22.31
C TYR A 164 8.95 6.79 20.77
N ARG A 165 9.26 5.65 20.10
CA ARG A 165 9.06 5.51 18.65
C ARG A 165 7.58 5.51 18.30
N LYS A 166 6.77 4.78 19.07
CA LYS A 166 5.31 4.75 18.87
C LYS A 166 4.69 6.12 19.11
N ALA A 167 5.16 6.86 20.12
CA ALA A 167 4.70 8.22 20.39
C ALA A 167 5.03 9.16 19.21
N ALA A 168 6.27 9.10 18.69
CA ALA A 168 6.66 9.89 17.52
C ALA A 168 5.81 9.55 16.28
N GLU A 169 5.58 8.26 16.02
CA GLU A 169 4.71 7.78 14.94
C GLU A 169 3.27 8.29 15.11
N SER A 170 2.72 8.26 16.33
CA SER A 170 1.38 8.75 16.63
C SER A 170 1.25 10.25 16.38
N VAL A 171 2.26 11.05 16.75
CA VAL A 171 2.28 12.49 16.48
C VAL A 171 2.30 12.75 14.97
N VAL A 172 3.16 12.04 14.23
CA VAL A 172 3.25 12.19 12.77
C VAL A 172 1.97 11.72 12.08
N ARG A 173 1.28 10.72 12.62
CA ARG A 173 -0.02 10.25 12.10
C ARG A 173 -1.07 11.36 12.08
N LEU A 174 -1.07 12.25 13.07
CA LEU A 174 -2.00 13.41 13.08
C LEU A 174 -1.73 14.37 11.92
N MET A 175 -0.51 14.35 11.38
CA MET A 175 -0.12 15.16 10.23
C MET A 175 -0.29 14.43 8.89
N ALA A 176 -0.71 13.15 8.90
CA ALA A 176 -0.82 12.34 7.68
C ALA A 176 -1.60 13.01 6.53
N PRO A 177 -2.67 13.78 6.77
CA PRO A 177 -3.37 14.50 5.70
C PRO A 177 -2.55 15.62 5.05
N LEU A 178 -1.44 16.04 5.66
CA LEU A 178 -0.55 17.10 5.19
C LEU A 178 0.74 16.57 4.56
N LEU A 179 1.03 15.27 4.70
CA LEU A 179 2.21 14.57 4.21
C LEU A 179 1.92 13.89 2.88
#